data_09c997cfbd53808e6676bc0695c89cf1
#
_entry.id   09c997cfbd53808e6676bc0695c89cf1
#
_cell.length_a   1.000
_cell.length_b   1.000
_cell.length_c   1.000
_cell.angle_alpha   90.00
_cell.angle_beta   90.00
_cell.angle_gamma   90.00
#
_symmetry.space_group_name_H-M   'P 1'
#
loop_
_entity.id
_entity.type
_entity.pdbx_description
1 polymer ?
#
loop_
_entity_poly.entity_id
_entity_poly.type
_entity_poly.pdbx_seq_one_letter_code
_entity_poly.pdbx_strand_id
1 'polypeptide(L)'
;MSFKKKKYTVIRQAISKDLASFVANYFMMQKQVYDTCRAQRYISPFENIIGAYEPSEGQIPNTYSQYSNIAMETLMLKCQPKMEEVTGLKLYPAYTYARIYKKGDEL
;
A
#
# COMPACT_ATOMS: atom_id res chain seq x y z
N MET A 1 16.28 15.00 -15.12
CA MET A 1 17.10 13.98 -14.43
C MET A 1 16.90 12.63 -15.11
N SER A 2 17.95 11.95 -15.45
CA SER A 2 17.88 10.68 -16.17
C SER A 2 17.92 9.52 -15.20
N PHE A 3 16.91 8.66 -15.26
CA PHE A 3 16.86 7.43 -14.45
C PHE A 3 18.07 6.53 -14.74
N LYS A 4 18.43 6.37 -16.03
CA LYS A 4 19.52 5.50 -16.43
C LYS A 4 20.86 5.94 -15.84
N LYS A 5 21.05 7.24 -15.69
CA LYS A 5 22.30 7.79 -15.15
C LYS A 5 22.36 7.68 -13.62
N LYS A 6 21.26 8.00 -12.94
CA LYS A 6 21.24 8.08 -11.47
C LYS A 6 20.68 6.84 -10.78
N LYS A 7 20.04 5.96 -11.53
CA LYS A 7 19.38 4.75 -11.01
C LYS A 7 18.18 5.04 -10.11
N TYR A 8 17.69 6.28 -10.10
CA TYR A 8 16.45 6.66 -9.44
C TYR A 8 15.88 7.90 -10.11
N THR A 9 14.62 8.14 -9.87
CA THR A 9 13.97 9.37 -10.33
C THR A 9 12.85 9.72 -9.37
N VAL A 10 12.48 11.01 -9.38
CA VAL A 10 11.37 11.52 -8.59
C VAL A 10 10.33 12.09 -9.55
N ILE A 11 9.10 11.66 -9.39
CA ILE A 11 7.97 12.15 -10.18
C ILE A 11 7.07 12.94 -9.25
N ARG A 12 7.03 14.25 -9.46
CA ARG A 12 6.19 15.12 -8.63
C ARG A 12 4.76 15.07 -9.14
N GLN A 13 3.80 15.09 -8.23
CA GLN A 13 2.37 15.09 -8.54
C GLN A 13 2.00 13.94 -9.50
N ALA A 14 2.56 12.76 -9.23
CA ALA A 14 2.34 11.60 -10.07
C ALA A 14 0.88 11.15 -10.08
N ILE A 15 0.15 11.44 -9.02
CA ILE A 15 -1.28 11.12 -8.90
C ILE A 15 -2.03 12.35 -8.41
N SER A 16 -3.34 12.36 -8.64
CA SER A 16 -4.19 13.45 -8.16
C SER A 16 -4.34 13.39 -6.64
N LYS A 17 -4.71 14.53 -6.05
CA LYS A 17 -5.02 14.58 -4.62
C LYS A 17 -6.20 13.69 -4.26
N ASP A 18 -7.19 13.63 -5.15
CA ASP A 18 -8.37 12.80 -4.92
C ASP A 18 -8.00 11.33 -4.88
N LEU A 19 -7.15 10.87 -5.80
CA LEU A 19 -6.70 9.49 -5.80
C LEU A 19 -5.88 9.19 -4.55
N ALA A 20 -4.98 10.09 -4.17
CA ALA A 20 -4.16 9.92 -2.98
C ALA A 20 -5.02 9.82 -1.73
N SER A 21 -6.00 10.70 -1.58
CA SER A 21 -6.93 10.66 -0.46
C SER A 21 -7.75 9.38 -0.43
N PHE A 22 -8.23 8.95 -1.59
CA PHE A 22 -8.99 7.71 -1.68
C PHE A 22 -8.18 6.51 -1.21
N VAL A 23 -6.95 6.38 -1.73
CA VAL A 23 -6.09 5.25 -1.39
C VAL A 23 -5.80 5.21 0.11
N ALA A 24 -5.42 6.35 0.68
CA ALA A 24 -5.11 6.45 2.10
C ALA A 24 -6.33 6.13 2.97
N ASN A 25 -7.48 6.72 2.64
CA ASN A 25 -8.70 6.54 3.43
C ASN A 25 -9.23 5.12 3.30
N TYR A 26 -9.15 4.55 2.12
CA TYR A 26 -9.60 3.17 1.91
C TYR A 26 -8.77 2.19 2.74
N PHE A 27 -7.44 2.34 2.72
CA PHE A 27 -6.56 1.45 3.48
C PHE A 27 -6.77 1.60 4.98
N MET A 28 -6.91 2.84 5.47
CA MET A 28 -7.17 3.10 6.89
C MET A 28 -8.53 2.57 7.33
N MET A 29 -9.53 2.69 6.46
CA MET A 29 -10.86 2.13 6.74
C MET A 29 -10.79 0.61 6.92
N GLN A 30 -10.06 -0.07 6.05
CA GLN A 30 -9.91 -1.51 6.15
C GLN A 30 -9.18 -1.92 7.43
N LYS A 31 -8.17 -1.15 7.81
CA LYS A 31 -7.48 -1.37 9.07
C LYS A 31 -8.44 -1.24 10.25
N GLN A 32 -9.28 -0.21 10.23
CA GLN A 32 -10.23 0.03 11.30
C GLN A 32 -11.26 -1.08 11.40
N VAL A 33 -11.76 -1.56 10.27
CA VAL A 33 -12.68 -2.71 10.26
C VAL A 33 -12.00 -3.95 10.84
N TYR A 34 -10.77 -4.22 10.42
CA TYR A 34 -10.01 -5.35 10.94
C TYR A 34 -9.84 -5.26 12.45
N ASP A 35 -9.43 -4.08 12.96
CA ASP A 35 -9.19 -3.88 14.37
C ASP A 35 -10.47 -4.05 15.18
N THR A 36 -11.58 -3.52 14.67
CA THR A 36 -12.87 -3.61 15.33
C THR A 36 -13.36 -5.05 15.43
N CYS A 37 -13.31 -5.78 14.32
CA CYS A 37 -13.75 -7.17 14.30
C CYS A 37 -12.88 -8.04 15.21
N ARG A 38 -11.58 -7.80 15.23
CA ARG A 38 -10.65 -8.54 16.08
C ARG A 38 -10.92 -8.28 17.56
N ALA A 39 -11.15 -7.02 17.91
CA ALA A 39 -11.42 -6.65 19.31
C ALA A 39 -12.71 -7.25 19.81
N GLN A 40 -13.73 -7.30 18.97
CA GLN A 40 -15.04 -7.84 19.33
C GLN A 40 -15.15 -9.33 19.11
N ARG A 41 -14.11 -9.95 18.52
CA ARG A 41 -14.11 -11.37 18.15
C ARG A 41 -15.30 -11.73 17.27
N TYR A 42 -15.67 -10.78 16.42
CA TYR A 42 -16.81 -10.92 15.52
C TYR A 42 -16.33 -11.00 14.09
N ILE A 43 -16.73 -12.04 13.39
CA ILE A 43 -16.45 -12.22 11.97
C ILE A 43 -17.78 -12.41 11.26
N SER A 44 -18.15 -11.42 10.45
CA SER A 44 -19.35 -11.51 9.66
C SER A 44 -19.06 -12.36 8.41
N PRO A 45 -19.94 -13.28 8.03
CA PRO A 45 -19.76 -14.03 6.77
C PRO A 45 -19.88 -13.14 5.54
N PHE A 46 -20.38 -11.93 5.68
CA PHE A 46 -20.56 -10.99 4.58
C PHE A 46 -19.44 -9.95 4.49
N GLU A 47 -18.48 -10.00 5.37
CA GLU A 47 -17.38 -9.04 5.40
C GLU A 47 -16.06 -9.74 5.16
N ASN A 48 -15.24 -9.13 4.32
CA ASN A 48 -13.86 -9.57 4.12
C ASN A 48 -12.97 -8.86 5.13
N ILE A 49 -12.42 -9.63 6.04
CA ILE A 49 -11.42 -9.11 6.96
C ILE A 49 -10.06 -9.31 6.31
N ILE A 50 -9.49 -8.23 5.81
CA ILE A 50 -8.27 -8.27 5.04
C ILE A 50 -7.15 -7.63 5.84
N GLY A 51 -5.99 -8.26 5.81
CA GLY A 51 -4.81 -7.75 6.47
C GLY A 51 -4.33 -8.65 7.58
N ALA A 52 -3.23 -8.27 8.17
CA ALA A 52 -2.63 -9.06 9.24
C ALA A 52 -1.74 -8.19 10.11
N TYR A 53 -1.63 -8.58 11.37
CA TYR A 53 -0.59 -8.15 12.29
C TYR A 53 0.35 -9.33 12.47
N GLU A 54 1.52 -9.26 11.87
CA GLU A 54 2.44 -10.39 11.84
C GLU A 54 3.49 -10.25 12.93
N PRO A 55 3.41 -11.07 14.00
CA PRO A 55 4.38 -10.96 15.10
C PRO A 55 5.79 -11.41 14.73
N SER A 56 5.93 -12.20 13.68
CA SER A 56 7.24 -12.70 13.25
C SER A 56 7.89 -11.81 12.18
N GLU A 57 7.32 -10.65 11.92
CA GLU A 57 7.88 -9.73 10.93
C GLU A 57 9.30 -9.33 11.32
N GLY A 58 10.23 -9.43 10.36
CA GLY A 58 11.64 -9.19 10.61
C GLY A 58 12.03 -7.75 10.84
N GLN A 59 11.21 -6.79 10.37
CA GLN A 59 11.50 -5.37 10.58
C GLN A 59 10.79 -4.84 11.81
N ILE A 60 9.49 -4.58 11.69
CA ILE A 60 8.70 -4.08 12.83
C ILE A 60 7.54 -5.03 13.02
N PRO A 61 7.59 -5.90 14.04
CA PRO A 61 6.53 -6.85 14.28
C PRO A 61 5.25 -6.17 14.71
N ASN A 62 4.12 -6.81 14.44
CA ASN A 62 2.78 -6.37 14.84
C ASN A 62 2.36 -5.05 14.22
N THR A 63 2.81 -4.76 13.00
CA THR A 63 2.28 -3.65 12.20
C THR A 63 1.22 -4.18 11.26
N TYR A 64 0.18 -3.36 11.04
CA TYR A 64 -0.88 -3.74 10.12
C TYR A 64 -0.36 -3.74 8.69
N SER A 65 -0.62 -4.81 7.95
CA SER A 65 -0.17 -4.94 6.57
C SER A 65 -1.18 -5.67 5.71
N GLN A 66 -1.12 -5.44 4.41
CA GLN A 66 -1.92 -6.16 3.42
C GLN A 66 -1.09 -6.42 2.16
N TYR A 67 -1.27 -7.62 1.61
CA TYR A 67 -0.83 -7.91 0.24
C TYR A 67 -1.97 -7.68 -0.72
N SER A 68 -1.66 -7.13 -1.88
CA SER A 68 -2.61 -6.99 -3.00
C SER A 68 -3.91 -6.29 -2.63
N ASN A 69 -3.81 -5.22 -1.86
CA ASN A 69 -4.95 -4.36 -1.56
C ASN A 69 -5.43 -3.72 -2.86
N ILE A 70 -6.76 -3.71 -3.08
CA ILE A 70 -7.32 -3.22 -4.34
C ILE A 70 -6.98 -1.76 -4.60
N ALA A 71 -6.96 -0.92 -3.57
CA ALA A 71 -6.60 0.48 -3.74
C ALA A 71 -5.12 0.63 -4.12
N MET A 72 -4.26 -0.17 -3.52
CA MET A 72 -2.82 -0.15 -3.83
C MET A 72 -2.54 -0.71 -5.23
N GLU A 73 -3.27 -1.76 -5.64
CA GLU A 73 -3.15 -2.30 -6.99
C GLU A 73 -3.63 -1.28 -8.03
N THR A 74 -4.70 -0.56 -7.73
CA THR A 74 -5.19 0.52 -8.58
C THR A 74 -4.13 1.61 -8.70
N LEU A 75 -3.51 2.00 -7.60
CA LEU A 75 -2.43 2.98 -7.59
C LEU A 75 -1.27 2.52 -8.46
N MET A 76 -0.85 1.28 -8.31
CA MET A 76 0.22 0.70 -9.10
C MET A 76 -0.06 0.78 -10.59
N LEU A 77 -1.27 0.37 -11.00
CA LEU A 77 -1.66 0.39 -12.41
C LEU A 77 -1.79 1.81 -12.95
N LYS A 78 -2.25 2.75 -12.13
CA LYS A 78 -2.33 4.16 -12.52
C LYS A 78 -0.97 4.80 -12.70
N CYS A 79 0.02 4.37 -11.92
CA CYS A 79 1.37 4.92 -11.99
C CYS A 79 2.23 4.28 -13.08
N GLN A 80 1.86 3.08 -13.53
CA GLN A 80 2.70 2.31 -14.44
C GLN A 80 3.08 3.06 -15.73
N PRO A 81 2.15 3.69 -16.46
CA PRO A 81 2.53 4.38 -17.70
C PRO A 81 3.55 5.48 -17.46
N LYS A 82 3.39 6.24 -16.38
CA LYS A 82 4.33 7.31 -16.05
C LYS A 82 5.69 6.77 -15.67
N MET A 83 5.72 5.68 -14.93
CA MET A 83 6.97 5.03 -14.55
C MET A 83 7.70 4.49 -15.78
N GLU A 84 6.98 3.89 -16.72
CA GLU A 84 7.59 3.41 -17.97
C GLU A 84 8.14 4.57 -18.79
N GLU A 85 7.39 5.68 -18.86
CA GLU A 85 7.83 6.87 -19.58
C GLU A 85 9.13 7.42 -19.01
N VAL A 86 9.21 7.57 -17.69
CA VAL A 86 10.33 8.21 -17.03
C VAL A 86 11.57 7.33 -17.00
N THR A 87 11.39 6.02 -16.85
CA THR A 87 12.51 5.09 -16.75
C THR A 87 12.97 4.55 -18.10
N GLY A 88 12.10 4.58 -19.11
CA GLY A 88 12.39 3.95 -20.40
C GLY A 88 12.34 2.44 -20.35
N LEU A 89 11.80 1.86 -19.29
CA LEU A 89 11.72 0.42 -19.10
C LEU A 89 10.31 -0.08 -19.37
N LYS A 90 10.21 -1.32 -19.86
CA LYS A 90 8.95 -2.03 -19.93
C LYS A 90 8.73 -2.69 -18.57
N LEU A 91 7.62 -2.33 -17.90
CA LEU A 91 7.33 -2.80 -16.56
C LEU A 91 6.12 -3.72 -16.56
N TYR A 92 6.15 -4.73 -15.73
CA TYR A 92 5.06 -5.68 -15.57
C TYR A 92 4.57 -5.62 -14.12
N PRO A 93 3.32 -5.25 -13.89
CA PRO A 93 2.80 -5.22 -12.53
C PRO A 93 2.74 -6.62 -11.95
N ALA A 94 3.11 -6.74 -10.70
CA ALA A 94 3.08 -8.03 -10.00
C ALA A 94 2.08 -7.98 -8.86
N TYR A 95 2.48 -7.42 -7.74
CA TYR A 95 1.59 -7.28 -6.59
C TYR A 95 2.05 -6.08 -5.76
N THR A 96 1.20 -5.67 -4.84
CA THR A 96 1.55 -4.60 -3.90
C THR A 96 1.58 -5.15 -2.49
N TYR A 97 2.36 -4.48 -1.65
CA TYR A 97 2.44 -4.76 -0.22
C TYR A 97 2.39 -3.43 0.49
N ALA A 98 1.47 -3.28 1.42
CA ALA A 98 1.29 -2.04 2.15
C ALA A 98 1.33 -2.30 3.65
N ARG A 99 1.93 -1.38 4.38
CA ARG A 99 2.11 -1.49 5.82
C ARG A 99 1.96 -0.12 6.46
N ILE A 100 1.44 -0.08 7.68
CA ILE A 100 1.31 1.14 8.44
C ILE A 100 2.28 1.09 9.62
N TYR A 101 3.17 2.08 9.68
CA TYR A 101 4.03 2.28 10.83
C TYR A 101 3.43 3.36 11.72
N LYS A 102 3.60 3.20 13.02
CA LYS A 102 3.14 4.17 14.00
C LYS A 102 4.29 5.05 14.43
N LYS A 103 3.96 6.20 15.03
CA LYS A 103 4.97 7.04 15.65
C LYS A 103 5.73 6.22 16.69
N GLY A 104 7.05 6.25 16.61
CA GLY A 104 7.91 5.47 17.49
C GLY A 104 8.41 4.16 16.90
N ASP A 105 7.82 3.67 15.79
CA ASP A 105 8.33 2.51 15.11
C ASP A 105 9.65 2.86 14.42
N GLU A 106 10.63 1.98 14.55
CA GLU A 106 11.94 2.14 13.91
C GLU A 106 12.26 0.92 13.05
N LEU A 107 12.78 1.19 11.87
CA LEU A 107 13.21 0.13 10.95
C LEU A 107 14.57 -0.43 11.32
#